data_340187076260fabf27495a3defde4b33
#
_entry.id   340187076260fabf27495a3defde4b33
#
_cell.length_a   1.000
_cell.length_b   1.000
_cell.length_c   1.000
_cell.angle_alpha   90.00
_cell.angle_beta   90.00
_cell.angle_gamma   90.00
#
_symmetry.space_group_name_H-M   'P 1'
#
loop_
_entity.id
_entity.type
_entity.pdbx_description
1 polymer ?
#
loop_
_entity_poly.entity_id
_entity_poly.type
_entity_poly.pdbx_seq_one_letter_code
_entity_poly.pdbx_strand_id
1 'polypeptide(L)'
;DVPYPVRGLLIRAASPAISYPEQKLWRQVYKKLDFMVVLDRFMTEDAKYADVVLPATTLWENDSFCEYPGGIRLREQIIEPVGEAKADLFIYQQLAEYMGRPDAFPKNKEELYGQAFKGRESLLERLKEHPEGIVFENKRIYRKYETGGLRSDGRKGFPTPSGKFEIS
;
A
#
# COMPACT_ATOMS: atom_id res chain seq x y z
N ASP A 1 -23.45 -0.32 -10.04
CA ASP A 1 -23.55 0.80 -11.00
C ASP A 1 -23.16 2.08 -10.30
N VAL A 2 -22.19 2.80 -10.84
CA VAL A 2 -21.81 4.14 -10.36
C VAL A 2 -22.65 5.17 -11.11
N PRO A 3 -23.12 6.25 -10.46
CA PRO A 3 -24.02 7.23 -11.07
C PRO A 3 -23.33 8.11 -12.12
N TYR A 4 -22.03 7.96 -12.32
CA TYR A 4 -21.22 8.72 -13.29
C TYR A 4 -20.10 7.86 -13.85
N PRO A 5 -19.61 8.13 -15.07
CA PRO A 5 -18.49 7.40 -15.64
C PRO A 5 -17.18 7.70 -14.89
N VAL A 6 -16.32 6.68 -14.75
CA VAL A 6 -14.95 6.89 -14.30
C VAL A 6 -14.17 7.54 -15.44
N ARG A 7 -13.63 8.74 -15.20
CA ARG A 7 -12.94 9.55 -16.20
C ARG A 7 -11.43 9.66 -15.96
N GLY A 8 -11.00 9.53 -14.72
CA GLY A 8 -9.60 9.58 -14.34
C GLY A 8 -9.17 8.35 -13.55
N LEU A 9 -7.92 7.95 -13.70
CA LEU A 9 -7.33 6.82 -12.98
C LEU A 9 -5.92 7.18 -12.52
N LEU A 10 -5.62 6.89 -11.26
CA LEU A 10 -4.27 6.92 -10.74
C LEU A 10 -3.87 5.51 -10.32
N ILE A 11 -2.82 4.98 -10.91
CA ILE A 11 -2.26 3.67 -10.60
C ILE A 11 -0.98 3.86 -9.78
N ARG A 12 -0.88 3.13 -8.69
CA ARG A 12 0.31 3.09 -7.85
C ARG A 12 0.66 1.65 -7.49
N ALA A 13 1.91 1.28 -7.73
CA ALA A 13 2.45 -0.04 -7.35
C ALA A 13 1.57 -1.23 -7.80
N ALA A 14 0.93 -1.10 -8.95
CA ALA A 14 0.08 -2.12 -9.55
C ALA A 14 0.26 -2.11 -11.08
N SER A 15 0.01 -3.25 -11.70
CA SER A 15 0.03 -3.38 -13.17
C SER A 15 -1.16 -4.21 -13.66
N PRO A 16 -2.38 -3.63 -13.64
CA PRO A 16 -3.60 -4.32 -14.06
C PRO A 16 -3.52 -4.90 -15.47
N ALA A 17 -2.90 -4.19 -16.42
CA ALA A 17 -2.73 -4.66 -17.79
C ALA A 17 -1.87 -5.93 -17.95
N ILE A 18 -1.19 -6.36 -16.86
CA ILE A 18 -0.33 -7.56 -16.86
C ILE A 18 -0.81 -8.57 -15.82
N SER A 19 -1.06 -8.13 -14.58
CA SER A 19 -1.22 -9.00 -13.42
C SER A 19 -2.67 -9.28 -13.02
N TYR A 20 -3.64 -8.53 -13.57
CA TYR A 20 -5.05 -8.74 -13.27
C TYR A 20 -5.73 -9.58 -14.36
N PRO A 21 -6.82 -10.26 -14.04
CA PRO A 21 -7.67 -10.90 -15.05
C PRO A 21 -8.14 -9.90 -16.09
N GLU A 22 -8.52 -10.41 -17.29
CA GLU A 22 -9.10 -9.58 -18.35
C GLU A 22 -8.16 -8.47 -18.89
N GLN A 23 -6.89 -8.77 -19.09
CA GLN A 23 -5.87 -7.80 -19.54
C GLN A 23 -6.28 -7.00 -20.78
N LYS A 24 -7.00 -7.62 -21.72
CA LYS A 24 -7.51 -6.93 -22.90
C LYS A 24 -8.55 -5.87 -22.54
N LEU A 25 -9.39 -6.16 -21.56
CA LEU A 25 -10.39 -5.23 -21.06
C LEU A 25 -9.73 -4.03 -20.37
N TRP A 26 -8.69 -4.26 -19.55
CA TRP A 26 -7.93 -3.17 -18.92
C TRP A 26 -7.38 -2.19 -19.96
N ARG A 27 -6.74 -2.69 -21.02
CA ARG A 27 -6.22 -1.84 -22.11
C ARG A 27 -7.33 -1.07 -22.85
N GLN A 28 -8.54 -1.65 -22.96
CA GLN A 28 -9.69 -0.95 -23.55
C GLN A 28 -10.23 0.14 -22.61
N VAL A 29 -10.23 -0.12 -21.30
CA VAL A 29 -10.63 0.86 -20.27
C VAL A 29 -9.68 2.05 -20.30
N TYR A 30 -8.36 1.83 -20.31
CA TYR A 30 -7.37 2.92 -20.34
C TYR A 30 -7.59 3.88 -21.52
N LYS A 31 -7.91 3.36 -22.68
CA LYS A 31 -8.20 4.16 -23.89
C LYS A 31 -9.48 5.01 -23.81
N LYS A 32 -10.33 4.75 -22.82
CA LYS A 32 -11.59 5.49 -22.60
C LYS A 32 -11.50 6.49 -21.48
N LEU A 33 -10.41 6.50 -20.72
CA LEU A 33 -10.17 7.49 -19.68
C LEU A 33 -9.84 8.84 -20.29
N ASP A 34 -10.25 9.90 -19.64
CA ASP A 34 -9.87 11.26 -20.01
C ASP A 34 -8.47 11.61 -19.49
N PHE A 35 -8.04 10.98 -18.41
CA PHE A 35 -6.74 11.25 -17.78
C PHE A 35 -6.25 10.04 -16.97
N MET A 36 -4.99 9.67 -17.16
CA MET A 36 -4.36 8.55 -16.45
C MET A 36 -2.99 8.94 -15.91
N VAL A 37 -2.76 8.68 -14.63
CA VAL A 37 -1.47 8.89 -13.95
C VAL A 37 -0.96 7.55 -13.45
N VAL A 38 0.33 7.28 -13.64
CA VAL A 38 1.00 6.10 -13.09
C VAL A 38 2.17 6.53 -12.21
N LEU A 39 2.18 6.04 -10.97
CA LEU A 39 3.32 6.16 -10.05
C LEU A 39 4.05 4.82 -10.06
N ASP A 40 5.21 4.78 -10.68
CA ASP A 40 6.02 3.56 -10.73
C ASP A 40 7.52 3.88 -10.85
N ARG A 41 8.34 2.91 -10.53
CA ARG A 41 9.80 2.95 -10.68
C ARG A 41 10.26 2.59 -12.09
N PHE A 42 9.38 1.97 -12.85
CA PHE A 42 9.65 1.45 -14.19
C PHE A 42 8.58 1.89 -15.17
N MET A 43 8.96 2.00 -16.44
CA MET A 43 8.01 2.17 -17.54
C MET A 43 7.28 0.85 -17.79
N THR A 44 6.32 0.56 -16.94
CA THR A 44 5.47 -0.64 -17.04
C THR A 44 4.57 -0.59 -18.27
N GLU A 45 3.89 -1.69 -18.56
CA GLU A 45 2.92 -1.72 -19.66
C GLU A 45 1.78 -0.72 -19.42
N ASP A 46 1.35 -0.54 -18.15
CA ASP A 46 0.34 0.45 -17.76
C ASP A 46 0.86 1.88 -17.94
N ALA A 47 2.12 2.14 -17.60
CA ALA A 47 2.74 3.45 -17.75
C ALA A 47 2.78 3.93 -19.21
N LYS A 48 2.79 3.01 -20.19
CA LYS A 48 2.72 3.36 -21.62
C LYS A 48 1.37 3.95 -22.06
N TYR A 49 0.32 3.77 -21.27
CA TYR A 49 -1.00 4.34 -21.50
C TYR A 49 -1.25 5.61 -20.71
N ALA A 50 -0.37 5.94 -19.77
CA ALA A 50 -0.54 7.09 -18.89
C ALA A 50 -0.24 8.42 -19.63
N ASP A 51 -1.02 9.45 -19.30
CA ASP A 51 -0.75 10.81 -19.70
C ASP A 51 0.41 11.41 -18.91
N VAL A 52 0.56 10.97 -17.64
CA VAL A 52 1.65 11.39 -16.76
C VAL A 52 2.21 10.17 -16.01
N VAL A 53 3.53 10.05 -16.03
CA VAL A 53 4.26 9.08 -15.20
C VAL A 53 5.06 9.82 -14.15
N LEU A 54 4.83 9.52 -12.88
CA LEU A 54 5.53 10.10 -11.75
C LEU A 54 6.53 9.06 -11.22
N PRO A 55 7.84 9.35 -11.24
CA PRO A 55 8.85 8.40 -10.80
C PRO A 55 8.80 8.21 -9.29
N ALA A 56 8.65 6.96 -8.86
CA ALA A 56 8.63 6.58 -7.47
C ALA A 56 10.00 6.05 -7.01
N THR A 57 10.36 6.31 -5.76
CA THR A 57 11.58 5.79 -5.16
C THR A 57 11.54 4.28 -4.95
N THR A 58 12.71 3.67 -4.94
CA THR A 58 12.92 2.31 -4.43
C THR A 58 12.90 2.30 -2.91
N LEU A 59 12.93 1.09 -2.33
CA LEU A 59 12.92 0.95 -0.87
C LEU A 59 14.19 1.48 -0.17
N TRP A 60 15.29 1.65 -0.90
CA TRP A 60 16.56 2.16 -0.37
C TRP A 60 16.68 3.69 -0.44
N GLU A 61 15.79 4.33 -1.19
CA GLU A 61 15.81 5.76 -1.49
C GLU A 61 14.83 6.56 -0.62
N ASN A 62 14.18 5.95 0.36
CA ASN A 62 13.25 6.65 1.25
C ASN A 62 13.14 6.03 2.63
N ASP A 63 12.83 6.88 3.61
CA ASP A 63 12.44 6.46 4.95
C ASP A 63 11.03 5.90 4.97
N SER A 64 10.82 4.83 5.74
CA SER A 64 9.52 4.22 5.95
C SER A 64 9.57 3.24 7.13
N PHE A 65 8.56 2.43 7.28
CA PHE A 65 8.56 1.25 8.15
C PHE A 65 7.97 0.06 7.40
N CYS A 66 8.29 -1.13 7.85
CA CYS A 66 7.77 -2.37 7.32
C CYS A 66 7.17 -3.19 8.45
N GLU A 67 5.87 -3.40 8.37
CA GLU A 67 5.13 -4.28 9.28
C GLU A 67 4.84 -5.60 8.54
N TYR A 68 5.18 -6.71 9.17
CA TYR A 68 5.01 -8.05 8.62
C TYR A 68 4.47 -9.00 9.69
N PRO A 69 3.87 -10.14 9.31
CA PRO A 69 3.37 -11.07 10.31
C PRO A 69 4.44 -11.49 11.31
N GLY A 70 4.29 -11.03 12.55
CA GLY A 70 5.21 -11.32 13.64
C GLY A 70 6.35 -10.33 13.84
N GLY A 71 6.34 -9.18 13.19
CA GLY A 71 7.37 -8.18 13.44
C GLY A 71 7.16 -6.84 12.75
N ILE A 72 7.99 -5.88 13.15
CA ILE A 72 8.03 -4.55 12.60
C ILE A 72 9.47 -4.01 12.62
N ARG A 73 9.84 -3.24 11.63
CA ARG A 73 11.13 -2.51 11.61
C ARG A 73 10.98 -1.15 10.94
N LEU A 74 11.82 -0.22 11.33
CA LEU A 74 12.04 1.00 10.55
C LEU A 74 12.89 0.66 9.32
N ARG A 75 12.69 1.43 8.29
CA ARG A 75 13.50 1.38 7.07
C ARG A 75 14.00 2.77 6.80
N GLU A 76 15.29 2.95 6.90
CA GLU A 76 15.94 4.23 6.68
C GLU A 76 16.44 4.34 5.24
N GLN A 77 16.43 5.55 4.73
CA GLN A 77 17.04 5.88 3.45
C GLN A 77 18.55 5.58 3.52
N ILE A 78 19.08 4.90 2.51
CA ILE A 78 20.50 4.53 2.41
C ILE A 78 21.19 5.25 1.26
N ILE A 79 20.44 5.51 0.18
CA ILE A 79 20.95 6.20 -1.01
C ILE A 79 19.99 7.34 -1.38
N GLU A 80 20.54 8.35 -2.08
CA GLU A 80 19.73 9.43 -2.59
C GLU A 80 18.80 8.96 -3.72
N PRO A 81 17.58 9.50 -3.82
CA PRO A 81 16.67 9.23 -4.92
C PRO A 81 17.32 9.55 -6.27
N VAL A 82 17.07 8.71 -7.26
CA VAL A 82 17.57 8.92 -8.63
C VAL A 82 16.69 9.92 -9.36
N GLY A 83 17.31 10.95 -9.90
CA GLY A 83 16.63 11.97 -10.71
C GLY A 83 15.52 12.70 -9.95
N GLU A 84 14.30 12.65 -10.45
CA GLU A 84 13.13 13.30 -9.84
C GLU A 84 12.28 12.33 -9.00
N ALA A 85 12.77 11.11 -8.73
CA ALA A 85 12.01 10.10 -7.98
C ALA A 85 11.71 10.58 -6.55
N LYS A 86 10.48 10.36 -6.12
CA LYS A 86 9.99 10.70 -4.77
C LYS A 86 9.26 9.52 -4.15
N ALA A 87 9.30 9.43 -2.82
CA ALA A 87 8.46 8.47 -2.13
C ALA A 87 6.98 8.74 -2.43
N ASP A 88 6.21 7.68 -2.67
CA ASP A 88 4.79 7.76 -3.03
C ASP A 88 4.01 8.68 -2.08
N LEU A 89 4.29 8.60 -0.78
CA LEU A 89 3.64 9.41 0.24
C LEU A 89 3.87 10.92 0.00
N PHE A 90 5.08 11.31 -0.38
CA PHE A 90 5.41 12.71 -0.66
C PHE A 90 4.87 13.18 -2.02
N ILE A 91 4.68 12.26 -2.98
CA ILE A 91 3.93 12.57 -4.20
C ILE A 91 2.46 12.90 -3.85
N TYR A 92 1.83 12.09 -3.00
CA TYR A 92 0.46 12.37 -2.53
C TYR A 92 0.37 13.63 -1.69
N GLN A 93 1.36 13.91 -0.86
CA GLN A 93 1.42 15.13 -0.05
C GLN A 93 1.46 16.38 -0.94
N GLN A 94 2.33 16.41 -1.96
CA GLN A 94 2.39 17.50 -2.91
C GLN A 94 1.09 17.66 -3.72
N LEU A 95 0.49 16.54 -4.16
CA LEU A 95 -0.80 16.58 -4.84
C LEU A 95 -1.88 17.18 -3.93
N ALA A 96 -1.91 16.81 -2.66
CA ALA A 96 -2.85 17.34 -1.69
C ALA A 96 -2.66 18.85 -1.45
N GLU A 97 -1.41 19.33 -1.44
CA GLU A 97 -1.13 20.77 -1.38
C GLU A 97 -1.73 21.52 -2.57
N TYR A 98 -1.51 21.03 -3.80
CA TYR A 98 -2.11 21.62 -5.00
C TYR A 98 -3.65 21.58 -4.98
N MET A 99 -4.23 20.60 -4.30
CA MET A 99 -5.68 20.48 -4.10
C MET A 99 -6.21 21.29 -2.91
N GLY A 100 -5.38 22.12 -2.26
CA GLY A 100 -5.76 22.92 -1.10
C GLY A 100 -5.95 22.12 0.19
N ARG A 101 -5.35 20.94 0.30
CA ARG A 101 -5.40 20.05 1.47
C ARG A 101 -3.98 19.73 2.02
N PRO A 102 -3.18 20.74 2.42
CA PRO A 102 -1.77 20.56 2.77
C PRO A 102 -1.52 19.67 3.99
N ASP A 103 -2.55 19.45 4.81
CA ASP A 103 -2.46 18.63 6.03
C ASP A 103 -3.02 17.21 5.85
N ALA A 104 -3.33 16.79 4.61
CA ALA A 104 -3.91 15.47 4.33
C ALA A 104 -2.87 14.33 4.46
N PHE A 105 -1.59 14.64 4.27
CA PHE A 105 -0.49 13.66 4.34
C PHE A 105 0.69 14.24 5.13
N PRO A 106 1.53 13.37 5.76
CA PRO A 106 2.75 13.82 6.43
C PRO A 106 3.72 14.47 5.45
N LYS A 107 4.41 15.53 5.92
CA LYS A 107 5.33 16.35 5.12
C LYS A 107 6.79 15.88 5.20
N ASN A 108 7.10 15.10 6.21
CA ASN A 108 8.46 14.62 6.48
C ASN A 108 8.42 13.30 7.28
N LYS A 109 9.61 12.75 7.55
CA LYS A 109 9.82 11.50 8.29
C LYS A 109 9.25 11.56 9.70
N GLU A 110 9.42 12.66 10.38
CA GLU A 110 8.99 12.86 11.76
C GLU A 110 7.47 12.83 11.86
N GLU A 111 6.79 13.52 10.97
CA GLU A 111 5.32 13.50 10.88
C GLU A 111 4.80 12.11 10.47
N LEU A 112 5.48 11.45 9.52
CA LEU A 112 5.13 10.07 9.12
C LEU A 112 5.16 9.12 10.31
N TYR A 113 6.26 9.13 11.06
CA TYR A 113 6.39 8.25 12.20
C TYR A 113 5.48 8.67 13.36
N GLY A 114 5.30 9.97 13.59
CA GLY A 114 4.37 10.48 14.59
C GLY A 114 2.92 10.04 14.33
N GLN A 115 2.48 10.02 13.08
CA GLN A 115 1.16 9.56 12.71
C GLN A 115 1.05 8.02 12.75
N ALA A 116 2.02 7.30 12.18
CA ALA A 116 2.00 5.84 12.10
C ALA A 116 2.09 5.16 13.47
N PHE A 117 2.82 5.76 14.40
CA PHE A 117 3.02 5.21 15.74
C PHE A 117 2.23 5.93 16.82
N LYS A 118 1.24 6.73 16.46
CA LYS A 118 0.36 7.41 17.41
C LYS A 118 -0.28 6.41 18.38
N GLY A 119 -0.09 6.61 19.67
CA GLY A 119 -0.50 5.68 20.73
C GLY A 119 0.41 4.46 20.89
N ARG A 120 1.53 4.40 20.16
CA ARG A 120 2.57 3.37 20.25
C ARG A 120 3.97 4.00 20.26
N GLU A 121 4.13 5.15 20.88
CA GLU A 121 5.35 5.95 20.88
C GLU A 121 6.53 5.18 21.48
N SER A 122 6.29 4.40 22.54
CA SER A 122 7.31 3.54 23.16
C SER A 122 7.81 2.45 22.20
N LEU A 123 6.98 1.98 21.26
CA LEU A 123 7.40 1.05 20.23
C LEU A 123 8.32 1.75 19.21
N LEU A 124 8.01 2.99 18.83
CA LEU A 124 8.86 3.77 17.95
C LEU A 124 10.26 4.01 18.55
N GLU A 125 10.33 4.40 19.83
CA GLU A 125 11.62 4.58 20.50
C GLU A 125 12.44 3.29 20.53
N ARG A 126 11.81 2.16 20.87
CA ARG A 126 12.47 0.86 20.81
C ARG A 126 12.95 0.49 19.40
N LEU A 127 12.17 0.82 18.36
CA LEU A 127 12.55 0.56 16.98
C LEU A 127 13.74 1.39 16.51
N LYS A 128 13.94 2.59 17.05
CA LYS A 128 15.13 3.38 16.78
C LYS A 128 16.40 2.77 17.40
N GLU A 129 16.26 2.05 18.50
CA GLU A 129 17.36 1.34 19.18
C GLU A 129 17.63 -0.05 18.54
N HIS A 130 16.67 -0.59 17.77
CA HIS A 130 16.70 -1.91 17.17
C HIS A 130 16.57 -1.85 15.62
N PRO A 131 17.64 -1.49 14.89
CA PRO A 131 17.59 -1.39 13.42
C PRO A 131 17.26 -2.72 12.73
N GLU A 132 17.54 -3.86 13.38
CA GLU A 132 17.14 -5.19 12.93
C GLU A 132 15.62 -5.40 12.97
N GLY A 133 14.92 -4.55 13.73
CA GLY A 133 13.47 -4.63 13.97
C GLY A 133 13.10 -5.40 15.24
N ILE A 134 11.82 -5.35 15.55
CA ILE A 134 11.23 -6.03 16.71
C ILE A 134 10.36 -7.17 16.21
N VAL A 135 10.66 -8.39 16.68
CA VAL A 135 9.86 -9.58 16.41
C VAL A 135 8.87 -9.76 17.56
N PHE A 136 7.60 -9.95 17.22
CA PHE A 136 6.56 -10.31 18.17
C PHE A 136 6.41 -11.82 18.24
N GLU A 137 6.31 -12.35 19.42
CA GLU A 137 5.93 -13.75 19.59
C GLU A 137 4.53 -13.98 18.99
N ASN A 138 4.47 -14.63 17.86
CA ASN A 138 3.22 -14.98 17.21
C ASN A 138 3.08 -16.47 17.13
N LYS A 139 2.34 -17.04 18.07
CA LYS A 139 1.98 -18.46 18.01
C LYS A 139 1.03 -18.68 16.84
N ARG A 140 1.57 -19.21 15.73
CA ARG A 140 0.74 -19.61 14.59
C ARG A 140 -0.25 -20.69 15.02
N ILE A 141 -1.52 -20.35 15.01
CA ILE A 141 -2.60 -21.32 15.23
C ILE A 141 -3.05 -21.83 13.87
N TYR A 142 -2.74 -23.08 13.60
CA TYR A 142 -3.18 -23.75 12.38
C TYR A 142 -4.61 -24.29 12.57
N ARG A 143 -5.31 -24.52 11.45
CA ARG A 143 -6.65 -25.12 11.42
C ARG A 143 -7.64 -24.42 12.35
N LYS A 144 -7.63 -23.09 12.35
CA LYS A 144 -8.54 -22.28 13.18
C LYS A 144 -10.02 -22.64 12.97
N TYR A 145 -10.37 -23.17 11.80
CA TYR A 145 -11.72 -23.65 11.49
C TYR A 145 -12.13 -24.87 12.33
N GLU A 146 -11.19 -25.68 12.78
CA GLU A 146 -11.46 -26.85 13.66
C GLU A 146 -11.64 -26.44 15.12
N THR A 147 -11.08 -25.32 15.53
CA THR A 147 -11.07 -24.86 16.92
C THR A 147 -12.06 -23.73 17.21
N GLY A 148 -12.75 -23.21 16.18
CA GLY A 148 -13.63 -22.05 16.29
C GLY A 148 -12.89 -20.71 16.18
N GLY A 149 -11.58 -20.70 15.97
CA GLY A 149 -10.76 -19.47 15.91
C GLY A 149 -10.90 -18.62 14.64
N LEU A 150 -11.72 -19.04 13.65
CA LEU A 150 -12.02 -18.25 12.46
C LEU A 150 -13.31 -17.44 12.57
N ARG A 151 -14.27 -17.90 13.36
CA ARG A 151 -15.60 -17.31 13.47
C ARG A 151 -15.70 -16.43 14.70
N SER A 152 -16.35 -15.30 14.57
CA SER A 152 -16.60 -14.38 15.70
C SER A 152 -17.52 -14.97 16.77
N ASP A 153 -18.36 -15.97 16.40
CA ASP A 153 -19.24 -16.69 17.31
C ASP A 153 -18.56 -17.88 18.02
N GLY A 154 -17.27 -18.14 17.77
CA GLY A 154 -16.48 -19.22 18.36
C GLY A 154 -16.84 -20.63 17.87
N ARG A 155 -17.79 -20.78 16.94
CA ARG A 155 -18.16 -22.06 16.38
C ARG A 155 -17.12 -22.58 15.39
N LYS A 156 -17.00 -23.89 15.27
CA LYS A 156 -16.15 -24.53 14.26
C LYS A 156 -16.66 -24.24 12.87
N GLY A 157 -15.74 -24.14 11.90
CA GLY A 157 -16.03 -23.85 10.50
C GLY A 157 -15.48 -22.53 10.03
N PHE A 158 -15.88 -22.14 8.82
CA PHE A 158 -15.48 -20.91 8.17
C PHE A 158 -16.49 -19.77 8.45
N PRO A 159 -16.09 -18.50 8.36
CA PRO A 159 -16.98 -17.35 8.54
C PRO A 159 -17.86 -17.12 7.29
N THR A 160 -18.58 -18.15 6.88
CA THR A 160 -19.49 -18.18 5.73
C THR A 160 -20.88 -18.61 6.19
N PRO A 161 -21.96 -18.35 5.45
CA PRO A 161 -23.30 -18.77 5.80
C PRO A 161 -23.43 -20.27 6.03
N SER A 162 -22.76 -21.10 5.21
CA SER A 162 -22.76 -22.54 5.32
C SER A 162 -21.82 -23.08 6.42
N GLY A 163 -20.92 -22.27 6.93
CA GLY A 163 -19.82 -22.70 7.82
C GLY A 163 -18.73 -23.51 7.13
N LYS A 164 -18.83 -23.72 5.83
CA LYS A 164 -17.86 -24.44 5.00
C LYS A 164 -17.03 -23.49 4.17
N PHE A 165 -15.88 -23.93 3.66
CA PHE A 165 -15.16 -23.20 2.64
C PHE A 165 -15.99 -23.15 1.35
N GLU A 166 -16.42 -21.94 0.97
CA GLU A 166 -17.23 -21.72 -0.23
C GLU A 166 -16.33 -21.32 -1.39
N ILE A 167 -16.46 -22.01 -2.51
CA ILE A 167 -15.79 -21.72 -3.76
C ILE A 167 -16.87 -21.14 -4.70
N SER A 168 -16.73 -19.87 -5.05
CA SER A 168 -17.61 -19.16 -5.99
C SER A 168 -17.10 -19.29 -7.42
#